data_cd8c9e400d1d1c286a1debf4834f5b38
#
_entry.id   cd8c9e400d1d1c286a1debf4834f5b38
#
_cell.length_a   1.000
_cell.length_b   1.000
_cell.length_c   1.000
_cell.angle_alpha   90.00
_cell.angle_beta   90.00
_cell.angle_gamma   90.00
#
_symmetry.space_group_name_H-M   'P 1'
#
loop_
_entity.id
_entity.type
_entity.pdbx_description
1 polymer ?
#
loop_
_entity_poly.entity_id
_entity_poly.type
_entity_poly.pdbx_seq_one_letter_code
_entity_poly.pdbx_strand_id
1 'polypeptide(L)'
;MFLPGEGISVENREKILIIDDELAPRESIRMVLKDLYAVSTAAGAHEGLDIMIENPVDLVVMDIKMPRMDGITALQEIKKKHPDTEVVLLTAYASLETARDAIRFGAFDYLIKPFDKDDVLLIVEKGLKKRRANTGLKMERDILLDRASYLEDQVSKARNNIMTCYEGTVNALILTIDAKDHYTYNHSNRVSQLSSQLARELRVPDKIIKEIENAASIHDIGKIGIEEHILKKNGKLTPDEYTEMKKHPVIGVRIVQSVPFLEDAIPVIHHHHERYDGNGYPEGLKGEQIPLSSRIVMVADAVDAMMRARPYREALTIDNVMSELRDNAETQFDPEVVDIILKGKVSLE
;
A
#
# COMPACT_ATOMS: atom_id res chain seq x y z
N MET A 1 33.75 26.22 -28.79
CA MET A 1 33.52 26.97 -30.03
C MET A 1 32.00 27.00 -30.23
N PHE A 2 31.34 28.01 -29.63
CA PHE A 2 29.89 28.20 -29.75
C PHE A 2 29.66 29.07 -31.00
N LEU A 3 28.83 28.55 -31.91
CA LEU A 3 28.39 29.31 -33.08
C LEU A 3 27.43 30.42 -32.62
N PRO A 4 27.63 31.67 -33.07
CA PRO A 4 26.65 32.73 -32.85
C PRO A 4 25.58 32.65 -33.94
N GLY A 5 24.30 32.55 -33.56
CA GLY A 5 23.22 32.87 -34.45
C GLY A 5 22.06 31.86 -34.55
N GLU A 6 21.33 31.67 -33.47
CA GLU A 6 19.90 31.41 -33.56
C GLU A 6 19.21 32.47 -32.69
N GLY A 7 18.59 33.43 -33.32
CA GLY A 7 17.81 34.47 -32.66
C GLY A 7 16.64 33.80 -31.96
N ILE A 8 16.65 33.79 -30.62
CA ILE A 8 15.49 33.38 -29.80
C ILE A 8 14.32 34.25 -30.27
N SER A 9 13.25 33.62 -30.78
CA SER A 9 12.04 34.34 -31.17
C SER A 9 11.54 35.15 -29.97
N VAL A 10 11.01 36.33 -30.22
CA VAL A 10 10.55 37.28 -29.18
C VAL A 10 9.54 36.64 -28.22
N GLU A 11 8.82 35.61 -28.66
CA GLU A 11 7.82 34.87 -27.89
C GLU A 11 8.40 33.97 -26.76
N ASN A 12 9.71 33.70 -26.78
CA ASN A 12 10.36 32.81 -25.81
C ASN A 12 11.33 33.52 -24.84
N ARG A 13 11.29 34.86 -24.83
CA ARG A 13 12.12 35.64 -23.91
C ARG A 13 11.50 35.73 -22.53
N GLU A 14 12.34 35.65 -21.49
CA GLU A 14 11.87 35.83 -20.09
C GLU A 14 11.29 37.24 -19.94
N LYS A 15 10.20 37.36 -19.22
CA LYS A 15 9.38 38.56 -19.08
C LYS A 15 9.77 39.31 -17.81
N ILE A 16 10.14 40.55 -17.96
CA ILE A 16 10.53 41.43 -16.86
C ILE A 16 9.58 42.63 -16.79
N LEU A 17 9.09 42.94 -15.60
CA LEU A 17 8.31 44.13 -15.34
C LEU A 17 9.13 45.10 -14.51
N ILE A 18 9.22 46.36 -14.96
CA ILE A 18 9.89 47.45 -14.26
C ILE A 18 8.82 48.39 -13.73
N ILE A 19 8.81 48.64 -12.41
CA ILE A 19 7.87 49.51 -11.72
C ILE A 19 8.62 50.63 -11.01
N ASP A 20 8.47 51.85 -11.49
CA ASP A 20 9.10 53.04 -10.89
C ASP A 20 8.27 54.25 -11.29
N ASP A 21 7.91 55.14 -10.35
CA ASP A 21 7.09 56.30 -10.64
C ASP A 21 7.90 57.38 -11.35
N GLU A 22 9.22 57.34 -11.25
CA GLU A 22 10.13 58.24 -11.97
C GLU A 22 10.44 57.67 -13.39
N LEU A 23 10.23 58.52 -14.41
CA LEU A 23 10.44 58.12 -15.79
C LEU A 23 11.92 57.79 -16.11
N ALA A 24 12.86 58.55 -15.55
CA ALA A 24 14.28 58.40 -15.91
C ALA A 24 14.89 57.06 -15.43
N PRO A 25 14.75 56.61 -14.19
CA PRO A 25 15.22 55.30 -13.76
C PRO A 25 14.51 54.14 -14.51
N ARG A 26 13.18 54.26 -14.71
CA ARG A 26 12.38 53.26 -15.40
C ARG A 26 12.86 53.01 -16.83
N GLU A 27 13.07 54.11 -17.59
CA GLU A 27 13.57 54.03 -18.98
C GLU A 27 15.05 53.60 -19.04
N SER A 28 15.87 54.01 -18.08
CA SER A 28 17.27 53.55 -18.01
C SER A 28 17.38 52.06 -17.89
N ILE A 29 16.62 51.43 -16.95
CA ILE A 29 16.59 49.97 -16.76
C ILE A 29 16.00 49.30 -18.00
N ARG A 30 14.93 49.84 -18.59
CA ARG A 30 14.32 49.31 -19.81
C ARG A 30 15.33 49.27 -20.97
N MET A 31 16.09 50.30 -21.15
CA MET A 31 17.10 50.37 -22.21
C MET A 31 18.23 49.34 -22.03
N VAL A 32 18.58 49.00 -20.78
CA VAL A 32 19.57 47.96 -20.47
C VAL A 32 19.04 46.56 -20.80
N LEU A 33 17.75 46.31 -20.55
CA LEU A 33 17.19 44.94 -20.57
C LEU A 33 16.46 44.57 -21.86
N LYS A 34 15.94 45.55 -22.63
CA LYS A 34 15.05 45.34 -23.80
C LYS A 34 15.58 44.42 -24.90
N ASP A 35 16.91 44.40 -25.08
CA ASP A 35 17.54 43.60 -26.14
C ASP A 35 17.66 42.11 -25.75
N LEU A 36 17.64 41.81 -24.45
CA LEU A 36 17.82 40.46 -23.89
C LEU A 36 16.51 39.87 -23.45
N TYR A 37 15.55 40.64 -22.94
CA TYR A 37 14.33 40.21 -22.29
C TYR A 37 13.06 40.85 -22.88
N ALA A 38 11.90 40.26 -22.63
CA ALA A 38 10.62 40.90 -22.93
C ALA A 38 10.24 41.83 -21.75
N VAL A 39 10.42 43.13 -21.97
CA VAL A 39 10.31 44.14 -20.89
C VAL A 39 9.02 44.91 -20.99
N SER A 40 8.24 44.91 -19.90
CA SER A 40 7.09 45.79 -19.65
C SER A 40 7.41 46.82 -18.57
N THR A 41 6.74 47.96 -18.59
CA THR A 41 6.94 49.00 -17.58
C THR A 41 5.63 49.49 -17.00
N ALA A 42 5.65 49.93 -15.74
CA ALA A 42 4.55 50.55 -15.06
C ALA A 42 4.99 51.79 -14.26
N ALA A 43 4.16 52.81 -14.21
CA ALA A 43 4.45 54.06 -13.48
C ALA A 43 4.02 53.98 -11.99
N GLY A 44 3.67 52.83 -11.47
CA GLY A 44 3.34 52.60 -10.08
C GLY A 44 2.86 51.18 -9.78
N ALA A 45 2.78 50.85 -8.51
CA ALA A 45 2.48 49.49 -8.03
C ALA A 45 1.14 48.94 -8.53
N HIS A 46 0.07 49.72 -8.53
CA HIS A 46 -1.24 49.27 -9.00
C HIS A 46 -1.23 48.88 -10.47
N GLU A 47 -0.70 49.73 -11.33
CA GLU A 47 -0.56 49.44 -12.76
C GLU A 47 0.31 48.20 -12.99
N GLY A 48 1.40 48.04 -12.22
CA GLY A 48 2.24 46.85 -12.28
C GLY A 48 1.50 45.59 -11.91
N LEU A 49 0.69 45.60 -10.86
CA LEU A 49 -0.14 44.46 -10.44
C LEU A 49 -1.21 44.10 -11.49
N ASP A 50 -1.83 45.11 -12.13
CA ASP A 50 -2.82 44.90 -13.19
C ASP A 50 -2.15 44.24 -14.43
N ILE A 51 -0.96 44.69 -14.83
CA ILE A 51 -0.20 44.03 -15.91
C ILE A 51 0.11 42.59 -15.59
N MET A 52 0.46 42.25 -14.33
CA MET A 52 0.78 40.88 -13.92
C MET A 52 -0.43 39.95 -13.92
N ILE A 53 -1.66 40.47 -13.74
CA ILE A 53 -2.88 39.68 -13.82
C ILE A 53 -3.11 39.20 -15.27
N GLU A 54 -2.91 40.10 -16.25
CA GLU A 54 -3.11 39.78 -17.65
C GLU A 54 -1.92 39.01 -18.24
N ASN A 55 -0.71 39.38 -17.84
CA ASN A 55 0.55 38.83 -18.35
C ASN A 55 1.50 38.48 -17.20
N PRO A 56 1.50 37.24 -16.68
CA PRO A 56 2.45 36.83 -15.67
C PRO A 56 3.90 37.06 -16.11
N VAL A 57 4.73 37.62 -15.19
CA VAL A 57 6.13 37.94 -15.46
C VAL A 57 7.07 37.07 -14.61
N ASP A 58 8.31 36.95 -15.10
CA ASP A 58 9.32 36.11 -14.48
C ASP A 58 10.06 36.83 -13.36
N LEU A 59 10.29 38.15 -13.55
CA LEU A 59 10.97 38.98 -12.57
C LEU A 59 10.41 40.39 -12.59
N VAL A 60 10.31 41.01 -11.41
CA VAL A 60 9.93 42.41 -11.23
C VAL A 60 11.12 43.16 -10.68
N VAL A 61 11.41 44.31 -11.29
CA VAL A 61 12.34 45.33 -10.74
C VAL A 61 11.51 46.50 -10.30
N MET A 62 11.48 46.83 -9.01
CA MET A 62 10.52 47.78 -8.47
C MET A 62 11.11 48.76 -7.46
N ASP A 63 10.77 50.04 -7.61
CA ASP A 63 11.17 51.03 -6.61
C ASP A 63 10.42 50.83 -5.29
N ILE A 64 11.09 51.12 -4.18
CA ILE A 64 10.48 51.02 -2.86
C ILE A 64 9.56 52.22 -2.60
N LYS A 65 10.00 53.43 -2.95
CA LYS A 65 9.29 54.66 -2.65
C LYS A 65 8.39 55.10 -3.80
N MET A 66 7.15 54.62 -3.81
CA MET A 66 6.17 55.03 -4.83
C MET A 66 4.92 55.64 -4.19
N PRO A 67 4.22 56.53 -4.88
CA PRO A 67 2.95 57.11 -4.41
C PRO A 67 1.85 56.03 -4.29
N ARG A 68 0.94 56.18 -3.35
CA ARG A 68 -0.25 55.36 -3.07
C ARG A 68 0.06 53.98 -2.53
N MET A 69 0.96 53.21 -3.10
CA MET A 69 1.39 51.91 -2.64
C MET A 69 2.91 51.83 -2.73
N ASP A 70 3.57 51.61 -1.60
CA ASP A 70 5.02 51.40 -1.57
C ASP A 70 5.44 50.03 -2.09
N GLY A 71 6.71 49.90 -2.45
CA GLY A 71 7.25 48.67 -3.03
C GLY A 71 7.26 47.48 -2.09
N ILE A 72 7.30 47.69 -0.77
CA ILE A 72 7.21 46.58 0.22
C ILE A 72 5.80 46.01 0.27
N THR A 73 4.79 46.87 0.28
CA THR A 73 3.38 46.46 0.21
C THR A 73 3.09 45.73 -1.12
N ALA A 74 3.57 46.28 -2.22
CA ALA A 74 3.44 45.66 -3.55
C ALA A 74 4.14 44.28 -3.61
N LEU A 75 5.35 44.16 -3.04
CA LEU A 75 6.06 42.89 -2.91
C LEU A 75 5.22 41.82 -2.23
N GLN A 76 4.55 42.16 -1.10
CA GLN A 76 3.71 41.23 -0.40
C GLN A 76 2.51 40.76 -1.25
N GLU A 77 1.85 41.63 -1.98
CA GLU A 77 0.77 41.30 -2.90
C GLU A 77 1.27 40.46 -4.09
N ILE A 78 2.44 40.75 -4.64
CA ILE A 78 3.06 39.95 -5.71
C ILE A 78 3.35 38.52 -5.18
N LYS A 79 4.02 38.39 -4.05
CA LYS A 79 4.40 37.07 -3.51
C LYS A 79 3.18 36.23 -3.11
N LYS A 80 2.10 36.86 -2.72
CA LYS A 80 0.84 36.18 -2.42
C LYS A 80 0.14 35.61 -3.67
N LYS A 81 0.11 36.36 -4.78
CA LYS A 81 -0.59 36.00 -6.02
C LYS A 81 0.33 35.27 -7.02
N HIS A 82 1.58 35.67 -7.06
CA HIS A 82 2.61 35.19 -8.00
C HIS A 82 3.87 34.75 -7.22
N PRO A 83 3.81 33.66 -6.43
CA PRO A 83 4.90 33.28 -5.52
C PRO A 83 6.21 32.93 -6.26
N ASP A 84 6.13 32.57 -7.52
CA ASP A 84 7.26 32.18 -8.34
C ASP A 84 7.94 33.35 -9.10
N THR A 85 7.33 34.53 -9.07
CA THR A 85 7.92 35.74 -9.63
C THR A 85 9.00 36.24 -8.68
N GLU A 86 10.24 36.40 -9.15
CA GLU A 86 11.30 37.04 -8.34
C GLU A 86 11.15 38.53 -8.35
N VAL A 87 11.46 39.19 -7.23
CA VAL A 87 11.33 40.64 -7.09
C VAL A 87 12.65 41.24 -6.63
N VAL A 88 13.16 42.18 -7.38
CA VAL A 88 14.31 43.03 -7.05
C VAL A 88 13.80 44.41 -6.67
N LEU A 89 14.18 44.92 -5.52
CA LEU A 89 13.76 46.23 -5.05
C LEU A 89 14.84 47.27 -5.36
N LEU A 90 14.43 48.45 -5.82
CA LEU A 90 15.31 49.60 -6.00
C LEU A 90 15.20 50.52 -4.77
N THR A 91 16.33 50.98 -4.25
CA THR A 91 16.34 51.86 -3.07
C THR A 91 17.39 52.98 -3.19
N ALA A 92 17.03 54.17 -2.79
CA ALA A 92 17.98 55.28 -2.66
C ALA A 92 18.77 55.27 -1.33
N TYR A 93 18.28 54.48 -0.33
CA TYR A 93 18.87 54.36 1.00
C TYR A 93 18.86 52.92 1.46
N ALA A 94 20.03 52.31 1.54
CA ALA A 94 20.19 51.03 2.21
C ALA A 94 20.16 51.20 3.73
N SER A 95 18.98 51.34 4.35
CA SER A 95 18.90 51.16 5.79
C SER A 95 18.86 49.67 6.09
N LEU A 96 19.47 49.25 7.20
CA LEU A 96 19.45 47.85 7.65
C LEU A 96 18.00 47.32 7.84
N GLU A 97 17.10 48.23 8.17
CA GLU A 97 15.69 47.94 8.41
C GLU A 97 14.92 47.63 7.10
N THR A 98 15.10 48.46 6.08
CA THR A 98 14.49 48.29 4.77
C THR A 98 14.98 47.04 4.05
N ALA A 99 16.29 46.73 4.15
CA ALA A 99 16.88 45.52 3.58
C ALA A 99 16.35 44.25 4.30
N ARG A 100 16.24 44.32 5.62
CA ARG A 100 15.69 43.21 6.40
C ARG A 100 14.23 42.92 6.04
N ASP A 101 13.39 43.95 5.91
CA ASP A 101 11.99 43.78 5.57
C ASP A 101 11.83 43.29 4.12
N ALA A 102 12.61 43.77 3.18
CA ALA A 102 12.64 43.27 1.81
C ALA A 102 12.88 41.73 1.77
N ILE A 103 13.92 41.25 2.46
CA ILE A 103 14.25 39.82 2.52
C ILE A 103 13.14 39.04 3.25
N ARG A 104 12.61 39.55 4.36
CA ARG A 104 11.54 38.91 5.15
C ARG A 104 10.27 38.71 4.34
N PHE A 105 9.93 39.63 3.46
CA PHE A 105 8.75 39.54 2.61
C PHE A 105 9.02 38.84 1.26
N GLY A 106 10.22 38.31 1.06
CA GLY A 106 10.54 37.45 -0.06
C GLY A 106 11.04 38.14 -1.30
N ALA A 107 11.61 39.35 -1.18
CA ALA A 107 12.41 39.93 -2.26
C ALA A 107 13.59 39.00 -2.57
N PHE A 108 13.96 38.93 -3.83
CA PHE A 108 15.14 38.19 -4.25
C PHE A 108 16.40 38.92 -3.77
N ASP A 109 16.46 40.24 -4.03
CA ASP A 109 17.57 41.11 -3.66
C ASP A 109 17.13 42.56 -3.76
N TYR A 110 18.05 43.50 -3.49
CA TYR A 110 17.84 44.93 -3.69
C TYR A 110 19.00 45.55 -4.43
N LEU A 111 18.73 46.65 -5.15
CA LEU A 111 19.73 47.42 -5.90
C LEU A 111 19.71 48.87 -5.39
N ILE A 112 20.87 49.40 -5.04
CA ILE A 112 21.02 50.75 -4.48
C ILE A 112 21.20 51.78 -5.61
N LYS A 113 20.37 52.83 -5.59
CA LYS A 113 20.54 53.98 -6.52
C LYS A 113 21.67 54.91 -6.02
N PRO A 114 22.58 55.43 -6.89
CA PRO A 114 22.67 55.16 -8.32
C PRO A 114 23.33 53.79 -8.63
N PHE A 115 22.83 53.10 -9.64
CA PHE A 115 23.34 51.81 -10.14
C PHE A 115 23.85 51.97 -11.57
N ASP A 116 24.76 51.12 -11.96
CA ASP A 116 25.25 51.05 -13.34
C ASP A 116 24.55 49.91 -14.13
N LYS A 117 24.92 49.82 -15.43
CA LYS A 117 24.34 48.79 -16.33
C LYS A 117 24.69 47.38 -15.88
N ASP A 118 25.88 47.14 -15.41
CA ASP A 118 26.38 45.83 -15.07
C ASP A 118 25.71 45.31 -13.78
N ASP A 119 25.45 46.22 -12.83
CA ASP A 119 24.67 45.92 -11.60
C ASP A 119 23.26 45.40 -11.94
N VAL A 120 22.57 46.12 -12.85
CA VAL A 120 21.22 45.74 -13.29
C VAL A 120 21.24 44.39 -13.99
N LEU A 121 22.16 44.15 -14.91
CA LEU A 121 22.24 42.86 -15.63
C LEU A 121 22.55 41.71 -14.68
N LEU A 122 23.50 41.89 -13.78
CA LEU A 122 23.95 40.88 -12.84
C LEU A 122 22.80 40.43 -11.91
N ILE A 123 22.06 41.41 -11.34
CA ILE A 123 20.99 41.09 -10.36
C ILE A 123 19.80 40.44 -11.05
N VAL A 124 19.43 40.90 -12.24
CA VAL A 124 18.35 40.30 -13.03
C VAL A 124 18.69 38.86 -13.44
N GLU A 125 19.91 38.63 -13.95
CA GLU A 125 20.34 37.27 -14.32
C GLU A 125 20.33 36.31 -13.15
N LYS A 126 20.83 36.75 -11.98
CA LYS A 126 20.78 35.94 -10.75
C LYS A 126 19.36 35.62 -10.32
N GLY A 127 18.44 36.58 -10.37
CA GLY A 127 17.03 36.40 -10.04
C GLY A 127 16.35 35.38 -10.96
N LEU A 128 16.54 35.55 -12.26
CA LEU A 128 15.98 34.62 -13.26
C LEU A 128 16.58 33.22 -13.16
N LYS A 129 17.88 33.09 -12.87
CA LYS A 129 18.52 31.79 -12.61
C LYS A 129 17.89 31.07 -11.41
N LYS A 130 17.65 31.78 -10.30
CA LYS A 130 16.97 31.23 -9.12
C LYS A 130 15.56 30.78 -9.47
N ARG A 131 14.78 31.59 -10.19
CA ARG A 131 13.44 31.27 -10.64
C ARG A 131 13.41 30.00 -11.49
N ARG A 132 14.31 29.91 -12.50
CA ARG A 132 14.40 28.68 -13.34
C ARG A 132 14.68 27.45 -12.52
N ALA A 133 15.60 27.52 -11.56
CA ALA A 133 15.91 26.39 -10.67
C ALA A 133 14.69 25.96 -9.83
N ASN A 134 13.98 26.93 -9.24
CA ASN A 134 12.79 26.65 -8.42
C ASN A 134 11.64 26.05 -9.26
N THR A 135 11.41 26.57 -10.46
CA THR A 135 10.36 26.08 -11.37
C THR A 135 10.69 24.67 -11.87
N GLY A 136 11.95 24.41 -12.20
CA GLY A 136 12.44 23.08 -12.58
C GLY A 136 12.22 22.05 -11.47
N LEU A 137 12.59 22.37 -10.23
CA LEU A 137 12.39 21.50 -9.08
C LEU A 137 10.90 21.21 -8.79
N LYS A 138 10.03 22.21 -8.96
CA LYS A 138 8.58 22.01 -8.82
C LYS A 138 8.05 21.04 -9.88
N MET A 139 8.41 21.25 -11.13
CA MET A 139 7.99 20.38 -12.24
C MET A 139 8.47 18.94 -12.04
N GLU A 140 9.74 18.77 -11.64
CA GLU A 140 10.29 17.43 -11.33
C GLU A 140 9.54 16.76 -10.18
N ARG A 141 9.27 17.52 -9.09
CA ARG A 141 8.49 17.03 -7.96
C ARG A 141 7.09 16.55 -8.39
N ASP A 142 6.40 17.35 -9.20
CA ASP A 142 5.04 17.03 -9.64
C ASP A 142 5.02 15.78 -10.53
N ILE A 143 6.00 15.64 -11.44
CA ILE A 143 6.18 14.40 -12.23
C ILE A 143 6.46 13.19 -11.34
N LEU A 144 7.29 13.35 -10.28
CA LEU A 144 7.57 12.25 -9.35
C LEU A 144 6.36 11.85 -8.53
N LEU A 145 5.53 12.82 -8.10
CA LEU A 145 4.28 12.54 -7.39
C LEU A 145 3.27 11.79 -8.27
N ASP A 146 3.10 12.21 -9.52
CA ASP A 146 2.23 11.50 -10.47
C ASP A 146 2.71 10.07 -10.71
N ARG A 147 4.04 9.91 -10.87
CA ARG A 147 4.64 8.59 -11.06
C ARG A 147 4.49 7.69 -9.82
N ALA A 148 4.64 8.25 -8.62
CA ALA A 148 4.44 7.52 -7.36
C ALA A 148 2.99 7.02 -7.26
N SER A 149 2.01 7.89 -7.50
CA SER A 149 0.58 7.54 -7.50
C SER A 149 0.26 6.43 -8.52
N TYR A 150 0.82 6.53 -9.74
CA TYR A 150 0.65 5.49 -10.75
C TYR A 150 1.21 4.13 -10.30
N LEU A 151 2.42 4.13 -9.70
CA LEU A 151 3.06 2.90 -9.21
C LEU A 151 2.28 2.28 -8.05
N GLU A 152 1.74 3.08 -7.13
CA GLU A 152 0.90 2.61 -6.03
C GLU A 152 -0.36 1.90 -6.56
N ASP A 153 -1.02 2.46 -7.59
CA ASP A 153 -2.16 1.82 -8.25
C ASP A 153 -1.75 0.47 -8.91
N GLN A 154 -0.60 0.42 -9.61
CA GLN A 154 -0.11 -0.83 -10.21
C GLN A 154 0.20 -1.89 -9.17
N VAL A 155 0.84 -1.52 -8.05
CA VAL A 155 1.12 -2.45 -6.94
C VAL A 155 -0.18 -2.98 -6.33
N SER A 156 -1.17 -2.10 -6.11
CA SER A 156 -2.48 -2.51 -5.60
C SER A 156 -3.18 -3.50 -6.54
N LYS A 157 -3.20 -3.23 -7.84
CA LYS A 157 -3.77 -4.13 -8.86
C LYS A 157 -3.05 -5.47 -8.92
N ALA A 158 -1.71 -5.46 -8.90
CA ALA A 158 -0.92 -6.68 -8.88
C ALA A 158 -1.20 -7.53 -7.64
N ARG A 159 -1.30 -6.90 -6.47
CA ARG A 159 -1.65 -7.57 -5.21
C ARG A 159 -3.03 -8.22 -5.27
N ASN A 160 -4.03 -7.51 -5.80
CA ASN A 160 -5.38 -8.04 -5.96
C ASN A 160 -5.42 -9.22 -6.94
N ASN A 161 -4.69 -9.14 -8.05
CA ASN A 161 -4.60 -10.23 -9.01
C ASN A 161 -3.96 -11.49 -8.40
N ILE A 162 -2.87 -11.31 -7.60
CA ILE A 162 -2.24 -12.41 -6.87
C ILE A 162 -3.24 -13.05 -5.91
N MET A 163 -4.01 -12.24 -5.17
CA MET A 163 -5.00 -12.76 -4.22
C MET A 163 -6.11 -13.54 -4.93
N THR A 164 -6.61 -13.04 -6.06
CA THR A 164 -7.61 -13.75 -6.87
C THR A 164 -7.07 -15.08 -7.42
N CYS A 165 -5.82 -15.09 -7.89
CA CYS A 165 -5.15 -16.32 -8.32
C CYS A 165 -5.00 -17.32 -7.16
N TYR A 166 -4.64 -16.84 -5.97
CA TYR A 166 -4.54 -17.66 -4.76
C TYR A 166 -5.88 -18.32 -4.44
N GLU A 167 -6.96 -17.53 -4.29
CA GLU A 167 -8.31 -18.04 -4.00
C GLU A 167 -8.79 -19.03 -5.07
N GLY A 168 -8.56 -18.72 -6.34
CA GLY A 168 -8.89 -19.61 -7.44
C GLY A 168 -8.15 -20.95 -7.39
N THR A 169 -6.88 -20.93 -7.00
CA THR A 169 -6.06 -22.15 -6.87
C THR A 169 -6.55 -23.01 -5.70
N VAL A 170 -6.79 -22.41 -4.54
CA VAL A 170 -7.33 -23.14 -3.37
C VAL A 170 -8.67 -23.77 -3.72
N ASN A 171 -9.59 -23.03 -4.35
CA ASN A 171 -10.88 -23.55 -4.77
C ASN A 171 -10.76 -24.70 -5.77
N ALA A 172 -9.82 -24.62 -6.74
CA ALA A 172 -9.59 -25.71 -7.69
C ALA A 172 -9.08 -26.98 -6.99
N LEU A 173 -8.21 -26.84 -5.98
CA LEU A 173 -7.74 -27.96 -5.17
C LEU A 173 -8.88 -28.60 -4.37
N ILE A 174 -9.74 -27.80 -3.72
CA ILE A 174 -10.92 -28.30 -2.99
C ILE A 174 -11.84 -29.07 -3.94
N LEU A 175 -12.19 -28.49 -5.10
CA LEU A 175 -13.03 -29.17 -6.08
C LEU A 175 -12.42 -30.48 -6.59
N THR A 176 -11.10 -30.56 -6.66
CA THR A 176 -10.39 -31.79 -7.09
C THR A 176 -10.50 -32.89 -6.02
N ILE A 177 -10.43 -32.51 -4.73
CA ILE A 177 -10.64 -33.46 -3.61
C ILE A 177 -12.08 -33.95 -3.62
N ASP A 178 -13.05 -33.03 -3.71
CA ASP A 178 -14.47 -33.33 -3.71
C ASP A 178 -14.87 -34.23 -4.89
N ALA A 179 -14.26 -34.04 -6.06
CA ALA A 179 -14.51 -34.88 -7.24
C ALA A 179 -13.98 -36.32 -7.07
N LYS A 180 -12.94 -36.51 -6.26
CA LYS A 180 -12.34 -37.83 -6.02
C LYS A 180 -12.99 -38.57 -4.86
N ASP A 181 -13.34 -37.86 -3.79
CA ASP A 181 -13.98 -38.39 -2.58
C ASP A 181 -15.42 -37.84 -2.49
N HIS A 182 -16.39 -38.60 -3.06
CA HIS A 182 -17.80 -38.18 -3.13
C HIS A 182 -18.48 -37.90 -1.77
N TYR A 183 -17.80 -38.21 -0.65
CA TYR A 183 -18.26 -37.92 0.70
C TYR A 183 -17.96 -36.51 1.17
N THR A 184 -17.10 -35.79 0.46
CA THR A 184 -16.52 -34.53 0.94
C THR A 184 -17.28 -33.27 0.50
N TYR A 185 -18.40 -33.44 -0.27
CA TYR A 185 -19.15 -32.25 -0.69
C TYR A 185 -19.53 -31.36 0.52
N ASN A 186 -19.02 -30.15 0.57
CA ASN A 186 -19.09 -29.21 1.69
C ASN A 186 -18.42 -29.64 3.01
N HIS A 187 -17.81 -30.83 3.14
CA HIS A 187 -17.08 -31.23 4.35
C HIS A 187 -15.94 -30.24 4.65
N SER A 188 -15.05 -30.04 3.69
CA SER A 188 -13.92 -29.13 3.84
C SER A 188 -14.35 -27.72 4.29
N ASN A 189 -15.47 -27.20 3.77
CA ASN A 189 -16.02 -25.91 4.18
C ASN A 189 -16.51 -25.92 5.64
N ARG A 190 -17.23 -26.96 6.06
CA ARG A 190 -17.72 -27.04 7.44
C ARG A 190 -16.59 -27.21 8.45
N VAL A 191 -15.61 -28.07 8.16
CA VAL A 191 -14.41 -28.22 8.98
C VAL A 191 -13.66 -26.89 9.08
N SER A 192 -13.50 -26.16 7.98
CA SER A 192 -12.87 -24.84 7.94
C SER A 192 -13.64 -23.82 8.80
N GLN A 193 -14.96 -23.76 8.68
CA GLN A 193 -15.81 -22.86 9.48
C GLN A 193 -15.73 -23.18 10.97
N LEU A 194 -15.88 -24.44 11.35
CA LEU A 194 -15.79 -24.87 12.75
C LEU A 194 -14.41 -24.61 13.33
N SER A 195 -13.34 -24.90 12.57
CA SER A 195 -11.96 -24.62 12.99
C SER A 195 -11.75 -23.14 13.25
N SER A 196 -12.27 -22.26 12.38
CA SER A 196 -12.16 -20.82 12.56
C SER A 196 -12.93 -20.31 13.79
N GLN A 197 -14.10 -20.88 14.10
CA GLN A 197 -14.86 -20.55 15.31
C GLN A 197 -14.12 -20.99 16.57
N LEU A 198 -13.59 -22.22 16.61
CA LEU A 198 -12.78 -22.73 17.72
C LEU A 198 -11.52 -21.87 17.95
N ALA A 199 -10.83 -21.49 16.88
CA ALA A 199 -9.64 -20.64 16.96
C ALA A 199 -9.97 -19.25 17.54
N ARG A 200 -11.13 -18.66 17.21
CA ARG A 200 -11.58 -17.38 17.80
C ARG A 200 -11.82 -17.50 19.29
N GLU A 201 -12.48 -18.55 19.74
CA GLU A 201 -12.75 -18.79 21.16
C GLU A 201 -11.45 -19.06 21.96
N LEU A 202 -10.42 -19.62 21.32
CA LEU A 202 -9.06 -19.78 21.85
C LEU A 202 -8.26 -18.46 21.81
N ARG A 203 -8.84 -17.37 21.31
CA ARG A 203 -8.19 -16.04 21.16
C ARG A 203 -6.94 -16.07 20.29
N VAL A 204 -6.93 -16.93 19.29
CA VAL A 204 -5.87 -16.95 18.27
C VAL A 204 -5.94 -15.67 17.45
N PRO A 205 -4.79 -15.04 17.09
CA PRO A 205 -4.78 -13.84 16.27
C PRO A 205 -5.47 -14.01 14.90
N ASP A 206 -6.20 -13.00 14.42
CA ASP A 206 -6.99 -13.05 13.17
C ASP A 206 -6.20 -13.56 11.96
N LYS A 207 -4.93 -13.20 11.84
CA LYS A 207 -4.06 -13.70 10.78
C LYS A 207 -3.95 -15.22 10.81
N ILE A 208 -3.69 -15.80 11.98
CA ILE A 208 -3.54 -17.24 12.18
C ILE A 208 -4.89 -17.95 12.00
N ILE A 209 -6.02 -17.32 12.42
CA ILE A 209 -7.36 -17.87 12.17
C ILE A 209 -7.57 -18.05 10.66
N LYS A 210 -7.18 -17.08 9.83
CA LYS A 210 -7.31 -17.20 8.39
C LYS A 210 -6.42 -18.29 7.79
N GLU A 211 -5.22 -18.45 8.32
CA GLU A 211 -4.31 -19.55 7.95
C GLU A 211 -4.94 -20.93 8.31
N ILE A 212 -5.52 -21.07 9.51
CA ILE A 212 -6.24 -22.29 9.93
C ILE A 212 -7.43 -22.56 9.02
N GLU A 213 -8.24 -21.57 8.71
CA GLU A 213 -9.41 -21.68 7.83
C GLU A 213 -9.02 -22.21 6.44
N ASN A 214 -7.97 -21.63 5.84
CA ASN A 214 -7.46 -22.07 4.55
C ASN A 214 -6.87 -23.48 4.61
N ALA A 215 -6.07 -23.78 5.64
CA ALA A 215 -5.46 -25.09 5.83
C ALA A 215 -6.51 -26.19 6.05
N ALA A 216 -7.53 -25.93 6.86
CA ALA A 216 -8.63 -26.85 7.11
C ALA A 216 -9.41 -27.16 5.84
N SER A 217 -9.54 -26.20 4.91
CA SER A 217 -10.26 -26.43 3.65
C SER A 217 -9.56 -27.42 2.71
N ILE A 218 -8.25 -27.61 2.87
CA ILE A 218 -7.42 -28.49 2.01
C ILE A 218 -6.68 -29.58 2.80
N HIS A 219 -7.04 -29.81 4.09
CA HIS A 219 -6.32 -30.74 4.95
C HIS A 219 -6.15 -32.14 4.35
N ASP A 220 -7.14 -32.57 3.61
CA ASP A 220 -7.26 -33.88 2.97
C ASP A 220 -6.72 -33.94 1.52
N ILE A 221 -6.03 -32.91 1.01
CA ILE A 221 -5.56 -32.85 -0.38
C ILE A 221 -4.77 -34.09 -0.83
N GLY A 222 -4.07 -34.71 0.09
CA GLY A 222 -3.27 -35.89 -0.18
C GLY A 222 -4.07 -37.15 -0.53
N LYS A 223 -5.39 -37.17 -0.28
CA LYS A 223 -6.30 -38.25 -0.73
C LYS A 223 -6.30 -38.41 -2.26
N ILE A 224 -5.91 -37.37 -2.99
CA ILE A 224 -5.67 -37.47 -4.44
C ILE A 224 -4.68 -38.60 -4.80
N GLY A 225 -3.68 -38.85 -3.96
CA GLY A 225 -2.67 -39.90 -4.16
C GLY A 225 -3.09 -41.28 -3.70
N ILE A 226 -4.26 -41.42 -3.04
CA ILE A 226 -4.78 -42.71 -2.57
C ILE A 226 -5.59 -43.42 -3.66
N GLU A 227 -5.47 -44.73 -3.76
CA GLU A 227 -6.18 -45.52 -4.76
C GLU A 227 -7.69 -45.47 -4.56
N GLU A 228 -8.43 -45.36 -5.66
CA GLU A 228 -9.89 -45.15 -5.63
C GLU A 228 -10.66 -46.30 -4.94
N HIS A 229 -10.20 -47.55 -5.08
CA HIS A 229 -10.82 -48.70 -4.44
C HIS A 229 -10.71 -48.66 -2.92
N ILE A 230 -9.68 -47.98 -2.35
CA ILE A 230 -9.54 -47.79 -0.90
C ILE A 230 -10.47 -46.66 -0.44
N LEU A 231 -10.49 -45.55 -1.17
CA LEU A 231 -11.32 -44.36 -0.84
C LEU A 231 -12.83 -44.71 -0.90
N LYS A 232 -13.26 -45.45 -1.91
CA LYS A 232 -14.68 -45.81 -2.17
C LYS A 232 -15.11 -47.11 -1.54
N LYS A 233 -14.31 -47.71 -0.66
CA LYS A 233 -14.64 -49.00 -0.06
C LYS A 233 -15.86 -48.92 0.86
N ASN A 234 -16.88 -49.69 0.57
CA ASN A 234 -18.05 -49.86 1.45
C ASN A 234 -17.69 -50.85 2.57
N GLY A 235 -17.26 -50.30 3.73
CA GLY A 235 -16.92 -51.10 4.91
C GLY A 235 -15.56 -50.75 5.52
N LYS A 236 -15.13 -51.55 6.49
CA LYS A 236 -13.82 -51.30 7.16
C LYS A 236 -12.67 -51.62 6.24
N LEU A 237 -11.64 -50.76 6.29
CA LEU A 237 -10.37 -50.97 5.60
C LEU A 237 -9.63 -52.18 6.24
N THR A 238 -8.94 -52.97 5.43
CA THR A 238 -7.98 -53.95 5.94
C THR A 238 -6.76 -53.22 6.53
N PRO A 239 -5.93 -53.92 7.33
CA PRO A 239 -4.71 -53.31 7.89
C PRO A 239 -3.79 -52.68 6.82
N ASP A 240 -3.65 -53.34 5.67
CA ASP A 240 -2.82 -52.86 4.56
C ASP A 240 -3.44 -51.60 3.90
N GLU A 241 -4.75 -51.64 3.61
CA GLU A 241 -5.47 -50.50 3.07
C GLU A 241 -5.45 -49.30 4.02
N TYR A 242 -5.56 -49.59 5.34
CA TYR A 242 -5.44 -48.52 6.35
C TYR A 242 -4.02 -47.92 6.39
N THR A 243 -3.00 -48.74 6.18
CA THR A 243 -1.61 -48.26 6.07
C THR A 243 -1.41 -47.36 4.84
N GLU A 244 -2.03 -47.74 3.70
CA GLU A 244 -2.02 -46.86 2.51
C GLU A 244 -2.79 -45.56 2.77
N MET A 245 -3.98 -45.62 3.41
CA MET A 245 -4.76 -44.43 3.76
C MET A 245 -3.95 -43.45 4.61
N LYS A 246 -3.16 -43.93 5.58
CA LYS A 246 -2.31 -43.11 6.45
C LYS A 246 -1.21 -42.34 5.73
N LYS A 247 -1.00 -42.59 4.44
CA LYS A 247 0.00 -41.85 3.64
C LYS A 247 -0.50 -40.50 3.15
N HIS A 248 -1.83 -40.22 3.16
CA HIS A 248 -2.37 -39.00 2.59
C HIS A 248 -1.80 -37.71 3.23
N PRO A 249 -1.47 -37.60 4.54
CA PRO A 249 -0.88 -36.38 5.08
C PRO A 249 0.48 -36.09 4.43
N VAL A 250 1.32 -37.10 4.28
CA VAL A 250 2.64 -36.98 3.65
C VAL A 250 2.52 -36.64 2.16
N ILE A 251 1.56 -37.26 1.47
CA ILE A 251 1.28 -36.96 0.05
C ILE A 251 0.78 -35.51 -0.07
N GLY A 252 -0.10 -35.08 0.82
CA GLY A 252 -0.62 -33.72 0.86
C GLY A 252 0.48 -32.69 1.00
N VAL A 253 1.42 -32.89 1.91
CA VAL A 253 2.62 -32.03 2.05
C VAL A 253 3.39 -31.93 0.75
N ARG A 254 3.65 -33.07 0.05
CA ARG A 254 4.34 -33.08 -1.24
C ARG A 254 3.63 -32.25 -2.32
N ILE A 255 2.31 -32.22 -2.30
CA ILE A 255 1.51 -31.45 -3.26
C ILE A 255 1.67 -29.96 -2.97
N VAL A 256 1.53 -29.53 -1.72
CA VAL A 256 1.45 -28.10 -1.35
C VAL A 256 2.81 -27.42 -1.16
N GLN A 257 3.86 -28.17 -0.82
CA GLN A 257 5.20 -27.62 -0.54
C GLN A 257 5.83 -26.86 -1.71
N SER A 258 5.40 -27.12 -2.94
CA SER A 258 5.85 -26.38 -4.13
C SER A 258 5.08 -25.09 -4.37
N VAL A 259 4.09 -24.80 -3.56
CA VAL A 259 3.21 -23.62 -3.69
C VAL A 259 3.47 -22.68 -2.51
N PRO A 260 4.28 -21.60 -2.67
CA PRO A 260 4.76 -20.79 -1.54
C PRO A 260 3.67 -20.25 -0.63
N PHE A 261 2.51 -19.89 -1.17
CA PHE A 261 1.40 -19.35 -0.41
C PHE A 261 0.56 -20.40 0.35
N LEU A 262 0.89 -21.70 0.23
CA LEU A 262 0.28 -22.80 0.99
C LEU A 262 1.21 -23.34 2.08
N GLU A 263 2.38 -22.75 2.27
CA GLU A 263 3.36 -23.20 3.28
C GLU A 263 2.75 -23.22 4.70
N ASP A 264 1.95 -22.22 5.03
CA ASP A 264 1.26 -22.12 6.33
C ASP A 264 0.21 -23.23 6.55
N ALA A 265 -0.23 -23.92 5.49
CA ALA A 265 -1.16 -25.07 5.59
C ALA A 265 -0.44 -26.39 5.90
N ILE A 266 0.87 -26.49 5.69
CA ILE A 266 1.64 -27.73 5.88
C ILE A 266 1.46 -28.34 7.26
N PRO A 267 1.53 -27.58 8.38
CA PRO A 267 1.34 -28.17 9.71
C PRO A 267 0.01 -28.87 9.87
N VAL A 268 -1.08 -28.28 9.36
CA VAL A 268 -2.42 -28.89 9.43
C VAL A 268 -2.49 -30.12 8.55
N ILE A 269 -2.08 -30.01 7.28
CA ILE A 269 -2.12 -31.14 6.32
C ILE A 269 -1.32 -32.33 6.84
N HIS A 270 -0.18 -32.09 7.48
CA HIS A 270 0.70 -33.16 7.95
C HIS A 270 0.21 -33.77 9.25
N HIS A 271 -0.35 -32.98 10.19
CA HIS A 271 -0.56 -33.41 11.56
C HIS A 271 -2.03 -33.47 12.01
N HIS A 272 -3.03 -33.30 11.13
CA HIS A 272 -4.43 -33.32 11.51
C HIS A 272 -4.94 -34.70 11.97
N HIS A 273 -4.14 -35.74 11.82
CA HIS A 273 -4.41 -37.10 12.36
C HIS A 273 -3.49 -37.46 13.53
N GLU A 274 -2.70 -36.52 14.05
CA GLU A 274 -2.00 -36.75 15.31
C GLU A 274 -2.98 -36.75 16.48
N ARG A 275 -2.81 -37.68 17.40
CA ARG A 275 -3.65 -37.80 18.61
C ARG A 275 -2.93 -37.16 19.78
N TYR A 276 -3.67 -36.58 20.68
CA TYR A 276 -3.11 -35.90 21.86
C TYR A 276 -2.30 -36.85 22.76
N ASP A 277 -2.66 -38.15 22.78
CA ASP A 277 -1.97 -39.23 23.50
C ASP A 277 -0.65 -39.71 22.82
N GLY A 278 -0.38 -39.30 21.58
CA GLY A 278 0.77 -39.72 20.78
C GLY A 278 0.55 -41.01 19.97
N ASN A 279 -0.67 -41.57 19.95
CA ASN A 279 -0.99 -42.74 19.15
C ASN A 279 -1.51 -42.42 17.74
N GLY A 280 -1.30 -41.18 17.30
CA GLY A 280 -1.65 -40.66 15.97
C GLY A 280 -0.64 -41.00 14.87
N TYR A 281 -0.78 -40.35 13.74
CA TYR A 281 0.13 -40.45 12.61
C TYR A 281 0.21 -39.13 11.88
N PRO A 282 1.30 -38.85 11.10
CA PRO A 282 2.39 -39.76 10.68
C PRO A 282 3.55 -39.86 11.67
N GLU A 283 3.75 -38.91 12.59
CA GLU A 283 4.97 -38.81 13.42
C GLU A 283 4.75 -39.27 14.86
N GLY A 284 3.51 -39.41 15.32
CA GLY A 284 3.19 -39.80 16.68
C GLY A 284 3.49 -38.69 17.69
N LEU A 285 3.30 -37.44 17.31
CA LEU A 285 3.45 -36.28 18.18
C LEU A 285 2.44 -36.34 19.35
N LYS A 286 2.86 -35.84 20.54
CA LYS A 286 2.05 -35.90 21.75
C LYS A 286 1.79 -34.53 22.35
N GLY A 287 0.56 -34.27 22.79
CA GLY A 287 0.19 -33.06 23.51
C GLY A 287 0.49 -31.79 22.70
N GLU A 288 1.20 -30.86 23.32
CA GLU A 288 1.55 -29.57 22.71
C GLU A 288 2.66 -29.65 21.64
N GLN A 289 3.27 -30.82 21.42
CA GLN A 289 4.17 -31.03 20.29
C GLN A 289 3.38 -30.96 18.98
N ILE A 290 2.07 -31.29 19.01
CA ILE A 290 1.17 -31.14 17.87
C ILE A 290 0.85 -29.64 17.69
N PRO A 291 1.06 -29.05 16.51
CA PRO A 291 0.70 -27.66 16.25
C PRO A 291 -0.75 -27.36 16.64
N LEU A 292 -1.00 -26.22 17.31
CA LEU A 292 -2.34 -25.85 17.75
C LEU A 292 -3.36 -25.86 16.60
N SER A 293 -2.98 -25.39 15.42
CA SER A 293 -3.81 -25.44 14.21
C SER A 293 -4.27 -26.85 13.86
N SER A 294 -3.36 -27.82 13.97
CA SER A 294 -3.67 -29.25 13.70
C SER A 294 -4.58 -29.84 14.76
N ARG A 295 -4.39 -29.49 16.04
CA ARG A 295 -5.25 -29.92 17.16
C ARG A 295 -6.69 -29.39 17.00
N ILE A 296 -6.83 -28.13 16.54
CA ILE A 296 -8.12 -27.51 16.26
C ILE A 296 -8.82 -28.23 15.10
N VAL A 297 -8.11 -28.44 13.98
CA VAL A 297 -8.68 -29.07 12.79
C VAL A 297 -9.05 -30.53 13.04
N MET A 298 -8.24 -31.25 13.81
CA MET A 298 -8.57 -32.62 14.22
C MET A 298 -9.90 -32.73 14.95
N VAL A 299 -10.18 -31.82 15.89
CA VAL A 299 -11.46 -31.81 16.61
C VAL A 299 -12.61 -31.45 15.66
N ALA A 300 -12.43 -30.43 14.81
CA ALA A 300 -13.44 -30.00 13.85
C ALA A 300 -13.77 -31.08 12.82
N ASP A 301 -12.76 -31.79 12.29
CA ASP A 301 -12.94 -32.93 11.38
C ASP A 301 -13.70 -34.07 12.04
N ALA A 302 -13.31 -34.46 13.26
CA ALA A 302 -13.97 -35.49 14.02
C ALA A 302 -15.46 -35.16 14.31
N VAL A 303 -15.76 -33.90 14.66
CA VAL A 303 -17.13 -33.44 14.89
C VAL A 303 -17.95 -33.54 13.60
N ASP A 304 -17.45 -33.00 12.47
CA ASP A 304 -18.18 -33.09 11.19
C ASP A 304 -18.37 -34.56 10.77
N ALA A 305 -17.34 -35.38 10.95
CA ALA A 305 -17.44 -36.83 10.66
C ALA A 305 -18.46 -37.56 11.54
N MET A 306 -18.66 -37.15 12.79
CA MET A 306 -19.66 -37.73 13.70
C MET A 306 -21.07 -37.25 13.38
N MET A 307 -21.24 -36.01 13.01
CA MET A 307 -22.57 -35.40 12.77
C MET A 307 -23.17 -35.73 11.40
N ARG A 308 -22.45 -36.43 10.53
CA ARG A 308 -22.94 -36.78 9.20
C ARG A 308 -23.09 -38.29 9.01
N ALA A 309 -24.17 -38.67 8.30
CA ALA A 309 -24.34 -40.06 7.90
C ALA A 309 -23.27 -40.47 6.90
N ARG A 310 -22.72 -41.66 7.07
CA ARG A 310 -21.78 -42.31 6.14
C ARG A 310 -22.40 -43.65 5.67
N PRO A 311 -21.97 -44.23 4.53
CA PRO A 311 -22.60 -45.44 4.00
C PRO A 311 -22.73 -46.60 4.99
N TYR A 312 -21.90 -46.59 6.02
CA TYR A 312 -21.80 -47.63 7.02
C TYR A 312 -22.15 -47.16 8.44
N ARG A 313 -22.62 -45.90 8.61
CA ARG A 313 -22.92 -45.33 9.93
C ARG A 313 -23.92 -44.18 9.80
N GLU A 314 -24.96 -44.16 10.59
CA GLU A 314 -25.87 -43.03 10.78
C GLU A 314 -25.18 -41.86 11.50
N ALA A 315 -25.68 -40.64 11.30
CA ALA A 315 -25.24 -39.46 12.04
C ALA A 315 -25.49 -39.62 13.53
N LEU A 316 -24.55 -39.23 14.37
CA LEU A 316 -24.74 -39.17 15.81
C LEU A 316 -25.61 -37.99 16.20
N THR A 317 -26.36 -38.12 17.28
CA THR A 317 -27.02 -36.99 17.93
C THR A 317 -25.96 -36.06 18.57
N ILE A 318 -26.31 -34.79 18.78
CA ILE A 318 -25.43 -33.82 19.44
C ILE A 318 -24.99 -34.34 20.82
N ASP A 319 -25.89 -34.93 21.60
CA ASP A 319 -25.56 -35.48 22.92
C ASP A 319 -24.50 -36.59 22.84
N ASN A 320 -24.60 -37.47 21.84
CA ASN A 320 -23.62 -38.51 21.61
C ASN A 320 -22.25 -37.90 21.16
N VAL A 321 -22.25 -36.89 20.31
CA VAL A 321 -21.01 -36.17 19.93
C VAL A 321 -20.35 -35.55 21.16
N MET A 322 -21.13 -34.88 22.02
CA MET A 322 -20.62 -34.30 23.27
C MET A 322 -20.03 -35.36 24.22
N SER A 323 -20.66 -36.58 24.29
CA SER A 323 -20.11 -37.68 25.08
C SER A 323 -18.79 -38.17 24.50
N GLU A 324 -18.74 -38.46 23.21
CA GLU A 324 -17.50 -38.87 22.51
C GLU A 324 -16.35 -37.88 22.68
N LEU A 325 -16.62 -36.59 22.56
CA LEU A 325 -15.61 -35.57 22.78
C LEU A 325 -15.10 -35.59 24.24
N ARG A 326 -15.99 -35.71 25.21
CA ARG A 326 -15.62 -35.76 26.64
C ARG A 326 -14.82 -37.02 26.97
N ASP A 327 -15.22 -38.17 26.47
CA ASP A 327 -14.60 -39.44 26.75
C ASP A 327 -13.21 -39.59 26.10
N ASN A 328 -12.98 -38.87 25.01
CA ASN A 328 -11.73 -38.87 24.25
C ASN A 328 -10.88 -37.59 24.44
N ALA A 329 -11.25 -36.70 25.36
CA ALA A 329 -10.39 -35.61 25.77
C ALA A 329 -9.10 -36.15 26.43
N GLU A 330 -7.98 -35.48 26.24
CA GLU A 330 -6.62 -35.88 26.67
C GLU A 330 -6.06 -37.16 26.00
N THR A 331 -6.89 -37.91 25.27
CA THR A 331 -6.46 -39.09 24.51
C THR A 331 -6.41 -38.81 23.02
N GLN A 332 -7.54 -38.73 22.36
CA GLN A 332 -7.59 -38.34 20.94
C GLN A 332 -7.50 -36.84 20.76
N PHE A 333 -8.22 -36.07 21.56
CA PHE A 333 -8.47 -34.66 21.38
C PHE A 333 -7.74 -33.80 22.42
N ASP A 334 -7.37 -32.58 22.02
CA ASP A 334 -6.92 -31.58 22.94
C ASP A 334 -8.05 -31.15 23.88
N PRO A 335 -7.85 -31.28 25.22
CA PRO A 335 -8.87 -30.95 26.20
C PRO A 335 -9.30 -29.48 26.18
N GLU A 336 -8.40 -28.55 25.84
CA GLU A 336 -8.72 -27.13 25.77
C GLU A 336 -9.67 -26.83 24.59
N VAL A 337 -9.45 -27.46 23.45
CA VAL A 337 -10.30 -27.31 22.26
C VAL A 337 -11.67 -27.95 22.51
N VAL A 338 -11.71 -29.15 23.13
CA VAL A 338 -12.95 -29.86 23.50
C VAL A 338 -13.78 -29.03 24.48
N ASP A 339 -13.17 -28.42 25.47
CA ASP A 339 -13.85 -27.64 26.51
C ASP A 339 -14.67 -26.47 25.94
N ILE A 340 -14.21 -25.86 24.82
CA ILE A 340 -14.94 -24.81 24.11
C ILE A 340 -16.28 -25.33 23.59
N ILE A 341 -16.29 -26.51 22.98
CA ILE A 341 -17.50 -27.13 22.45
C ILE A 341 -18.44 -27.56 23.60
N LEU A 342 -17.89 -28.20 24.62
CA LEU A 342 -18.68 -28.68 25.78
C LEU A 342 -19.33 -27.53 26.57
N LYS A 343 -18.75 -26.34 26.57
CA LYS A 343 -19.32 -25.12 27.16
C LYS A 343 -20.32 -24.39 26.27
N GLY A 344 -20.62 -24.92 25.10
CA GLY A 344 -21.57 -24.32 24.16
C GLY A 344 -21.16 -22.99 23.58
N LYS A 345 -19.85 -22.72 23.52
CA LYS A 345 -19.33 -21.48 22.95
C LYS A 345 -19.35 -21.46 21.43
N VAL A 346 -19.47 -22.61 20.80
CA VAL A 346 -19.56 -22.80 19.35
C VAL A 346 -20.77 -23.64 19.05
N SER A 347 -21.59 -23.23 18.05
CA SER A 347 -22.74 -24.02 17.58
C SER A 347 -22.27 -25.16 16.71
N LEU A 348 -22.89 -26.33 16.90
CA LEU A 348 -22.69 -27.55 16.07
C LEU A 348 -23.82 -27.74 15.04
N GLU A 349 -24.72 -26.75 14.88
CA GLU A 349 -25.82 -26.81 13.91
C GLU A 349 -25.40 -26.51 12.48
#